data_86f5818800537791a8e304160078cb5d
#
_entry.id   86f5818800537791a8e304160078cb5d
#
_cell.length_a   1.000
_cell.length_b   1.000
_cell.length_c   1.000
_cell.angle_alpha   90.00
_cell.angle_beta   90.00
_cell.angle_gamma   90.00
#
_symmetry.space_group_name_H-M   'P 1'
#
loop_
_entity.id
_entity.type
_entity.pdbx_description
1 polymer ?
#
loop_
_entity_poly.entity_id
_entity_poly.type
_entity_poly.pdbx_seq_one_letter_code
_entity_poly.pdbx_strand_id
1 'polypeptide(L)'
;EEKVGLLFHTVIEIGDDGELREEPGAISKSPTTEVVLRKHLTHFNVHGMRSAREGARWNNRLQALAAGSPHGIPVTISTDPRHAFVENSGVGFAAGPFSQWPEPLGLAALDDVELVRRFAEIAGREYRAVGIRMALHPQVDLPTEARGGRQAQTFGYDAERGAEMTGAYLEGFQGAVLGPESVACVTKHFPGGGPQLDGEDAHFPYGREQVYPGGRFDEHLRPFVEAIRRGTAGIMPYYGMPVGLERNGEPIEEVGFSYSRQIVTDLLREELGYDGVVLSDWELINDNHVGDQVLPARAWGVEGLSPRERLLRLLDAGVDQFGGEECVELLLELVAEGAVSTERIDRSARRILLVKFRLGLFDDPYVDEDEAERIVGAAEFRAEGERAQAESLTVLQNRDDALPLFRTGRQ
;
A
#
# COMPACT_ATOMS: atom_id res chain seq x y z
N GLU A 1 7.07 25.03 -0.96
CA GLU A 1 6.33 24.25 -1.99
C GLU A 1 6.77 22.80 -1.98
N GLU A 2 8.05 22.45 -2.18
CA GLU A 2 8.52 21.07 -2.27
C GLU A 2 8.23 20.23 -1.02
N LYS A 3 8.33 20.81 0.20
CA LYS A 3 7.92 20.10 1.43
C LYS A 3 6.44 19.71 1.41
N VAL A 4 5.59 20.56 0.84
CA VAL A 4 4.16 20.28 0.70
C VAL A 4 3.92 19.19 -0.35
N GLY A 5 4.61 19.26 -1.50
CA GLY A 5 4.54 18.22 -2.52
C GLY A 5 4.90 16.82 -2.02
N LEU A 6 5.86 16.71 -1.06
CA LEU A 6 6.21 15.43 -0.42
C LEU A 6 5.02 14.73 0.28
N LEU A 7 4.05 15.51 0.76
CA LEU A 7 2.91 14.99 1.51
C LEU A 7 1.82 14.38 0.60
N PHE A 8 2.01 14.35 -0.70
CA PHE A 8 1.06 13.78 -1.65
C PHE A 8 1.63 12.56 -2.36
N HIS A 9 0.79 11.54 -2.54
CA HIS A 9 1.14 10.28 -3.16
C HIS A 9 0.03 9.90 -4.15
N THR A 10 0.22 10.21 -5.42
CA THR A 10 -0.78 10.01 -6.46
C THR A 10 -0.47 8.82 -7.36
N VAL A 11 -1.26 8.63 -8.40
CA VAL A 11 -1.06 7.60 -9.42
C VAL A 11 -0.53 8.26 -10.69
N ILE A 12 0.47 7.63 -11.32
CA ILE A 12 0.88 7.97 -12.69
C ILE A 12 0.98 6.71 -13.53
N GLU A 13 0.86 6.88 -14.85
CA GLU A 13 0.89 5.76 -15.80
C GLU A 13 2.17 5.75 -16.62
N ILE A 14 2.62 4.55 -16.97
CA ILE A 14 3.72 4.33 -17.91
C ILE A 14 3.19 4.54 -19.33
N GLY A 15 3.82 5.42 -20.10
CA GLY A 15 3.54 5.59 -21.52
C GLY A 15 4.17 4.49 -22.37
N ASP A 16 3.87 4.48 -23.68
CA ASP A 16 4.43 3.50 -24.61
C ASP A 16 5.96 3.57 -24.63
N ASP A 17 6.63 2.42 -24.71
CA ASP A 17 8.10 2.29 -24.69
C ASP A 17 8.80 2.95 -23.48
N GLY A 18 8.09 3.02 -22.35
CA GLY A 18 8.61 3.65 -21.12
C GLY A 18 8.73 5.17 -21.21
N GLU A 19 7.95 5.82 -22.07
CA GLU A 19 7.86 7.27 -22.08
C GLU A 19 7.07 7.78 -20.87
N LEU A 20 7.33 9.04 -20.49
CA LEU A 20 6.53 9.75 -19.50
C LEU A 20 5.19 10.13 -20.13
N ARG A 21 4.10 9.84 -19.44
CA ARG A 21 2.78 10.17 -19.93
C ARG A 21 2.45 11.63 -19.61
N GLU A 22 2.21 12.43 -20.65
CA GLU A 22 1.95 13.86 -20.54
C GLU A 22 0.47 14.23 -20.78
N GLU A 23 -0.41 13.23 -20.73
CA GLU A 23 -1.85 13.40 -20.81
C GLU A 23 -2.52 12.68 -19.65
N PRO A 24 -3.67 13.14 -19.14
CA PRO A 24 -4.45 12.39 -18.16
C PRO A 24 -4.76 10.98 -18.69
N GLY A 25 -4.58 9.99 -17.83
CA GLY A 25 -4.84 8.60 -18.14
C GLY A 25 -6.21 8.12 -17.67
N ALA A 26 -6.39 6.80 -17.64
CA ALA A 26 -7.57 6.20 -17.05
C ALA A 26 -7.67 6.44 -15.54
N ILE A 27 -6.52 6.56 -14.88
CA ILE A 27 -6.38 6.67 -13.43
C ILE A 27 -5.44 7.79 -13.00
N SER A 28 -4.50 8.25 -13.85
CA SER A 28 -3.68 9.43 -13.58
C SER A 28 -4.46 10.71 -13.91
N LYS A 29 -4.50 11.64 -12.96
CA LYS A 29 -5.31 12.88 -13.07
C LYS A 29 -4.61 13.98 -13.85
N SER A 30 -3.28 14.04 -13.78
CA SER A 30 -2.45 15.13 -14.34
C SER A 30 -1.28 14.58 -15.15
N PRO A 31 -0.72 15.39 -16.09
CA PRO A 31 0.53 15.07 -16.79
C PRO A 31 1.70 14.81 -15.83
N THR A 32 2.59 13.88 -16.19
CA THR A 32 3.74 13.52 -15.34
C THR A 32 4.64 14.73 -15.04
N THR A 33 4.95 15.55 -16.06
CA THR A 33 5.76 16.76 -15.87
C THR A 33 5.11 17.75 -14.91
N GLU A 34 3.79 17.89 -14.94
CA GLU A 34 3.05 18.78 -14.04
C GLU A 34 3.17 18.33 -12.58
N VAL A 35 2.88 17.06 -12.29
CA VAL A 35 2.92 16.57 -10.90
C VAL A 35 4.34 16.58 -10.32
N VAL A 36 5.37 16.32 -11.14
CA VAL A 36 6.76 16.29 -10.69
C VAL A 36 7.34 17.70 -10.53
N LEU A 37 7.25 18.54 -11.57
CA LEU A 37 7.97 19.82 -11.61
C LEU A 37 7.18 21.01 -11.07
N ARG A 38 5.84 21.00 -11.14
CA ARG A 38 5.01 22.10 -10.66
C ARG A 38 4.41 21.85 -9.28
N LYS A 39 3.85 20.65 -9.09
CA LYS A 39 3.27 20.24 -7.80
C LYS A 39 4.31 19.66 -6.84
N HIS A 40 5.54 19.37 -7.32
CA HIS A 40 6.65 18.82 -6.55
C HIS A 40 6.34 17.49 -5.84
N LEU A 41 5.45 16.67 -6.40
CA LEU A 41 5.20 15.34 -5.90
C LEU A 41 6.40 14.44 -6.18
N THR A 42 6.67 13.53 -5.25
CA THR A 42 7.79 12.60 -5.35
C THR A 42 7.42 11.15 -5.01
N HIS A 43 6.12 10.85 -4.85
CA HIS A 43 5.63 9.50 -4.59
C HIS A 43 4.51 9.18 -5.58
N PHE A 44 4.67 8.06 -6.28
CA PHE A 44 3.73 7.65 -7.31
C PHE A 44 3.46 6.16 -7.25
N ASN A 45 2.17 5.80 -7.23
CA ASN A 45 1.72 4.43 -7.45
C ASN A 45 1.63 4.15 -8.95
N VAL A 46 2.16 3.00 -9.40
CA VAL A 46 2.13 2.57 -10.79
C VAL A 46 1.28 1.32 -10.93
N HIS A 47 0.33 1.32 -11.86
CA HIS A 47 -0.59 0.20 -12.05
C HIS A 47 -0.10 -0.79 -13.13
N GLY A 48 0.10 -0.34 -14.35
CA GLY A 48 0.49 -1.18 -15.48
C GLY A 48 2.01 -1.21 -15.74
N MET A 49 2.52 -2.38 -16.16
CA MET A 49 3.89 -2.54 -16.65
C MET A 49 3.91 -3.69 -17.65
N ARG A 50 4.26 -3.43 -18.90
CA ARG A 50 4.22 -4.43 -19.98
C ARG A 50 5.45 -5.33 -19.97
N SER A 51 6.63 -4.75 -19.69
CA SER A 51 7.89 -5.49 -19.59
C SER A 51 8.80 -4.86 -18.54
N ALA A 52 9.77 -5.63 -18.07
CA ALA A 52 10.75 -5.16 -17.11
C ALA A 52 11.62 -4.03 -17.68
N ARG A 53 12.05 -4.15 -18.95
CA ARG A 53 12.84 -3.13 -19.65
C ARG A 53 12.09 -1.81 -19.77
N GLU A 54 10.81 -1.86 -20.15
CA GLU A 54 9.94 -0.67 -20.23
C GLU A 54 9.81 0.02 -18.85
N GLY A 55 9.57 -0.76 -17.80
CA GLY A 55 9.49 -0.23 -16.44
C GLY A 55 10.78 0.42 -15.96
N ALA A 56 11.93 -0.23 -16.20
CA ALA A 56 13.25 0.28 -15.85
C ALA A 56 13.56 1.59 -16.59
N ARG A 57 13.29 1.63 -17.89
CA ARG A 57 13.49 2.83 -18.72
C ARG A 57 12.60 3.98 -18.25
N TRP A 58 11.34 3.69 -17.99
CA TRP A 58 10.40 4.69 -17.46
C TRP A 58 10.85 5.24 -16.09
N ASN A 59 11.30 4.36 -15.17
CA ASN A 59 11.89 4.81 -13.91
C ASN A 59 13.02 5.81 -14.16
N ASN A 60 13.98 5.46 -15.04
CA ASN A 60 15.14 6.28 -15.27
C ASN A 60 14.78 7.66 -15.85
N ARG A 61 13.80 7.72 -16.75
CA ARG A 61 13.27 8.99 -17.29
C ARG A 61 12.59 9.82 -16.21
N LEU A 62 11.80 9.19 -15.35
CA LEU A 62 11.11 9.86 -14.24
C LEU A 62 12.11 10.42 -13.22
N GLN A 63 13.16 9.67 -12.89
CA GLN A 63 14.23 10.13 -12.01
C GLN A 63 15.01 11.30 -12.64
N ALA A 64 15.30 11.23 -13.94
CA ALA A 64 15.95 12.32 -14.67
C ALA A 64 15.09 13.58 -14.70
N LEU A 65 13.76 13.44 -14.85
CA LEU A 65 12.83 14.59 -14.73
C LEU A 65 12.87 15.19 -13.32
N ALA A 66 12.80 14.36 -12.28
CA ALA A 66 12.83 14.80 -10.89
C ALA A 66 14.14 15.50 -10.51
N ALA A 67 15.28 15.03 -11.06
CA ALA A 67 16.58 15.68 -10.87
C ALA A 67 16.62 17.11 -11.42
N GLY A 68 15.71 17.48 -12.31
CA GLY A 68 15.54 18.85 -12.80
C GLY A 68 14.75 19.78 -11.86
N SER A 69 14.16 19.26 -10.76
CA SER A 69 13.50 20.09 -9.75
C SER A 69 14.50 20.86 -8.89
N PRO A 70 14.09 21.93 -8.18
CA PRO A 70 15.02 22.80 -7.44
C PRO A 70 15.95 22.08 -6.48
N HIS A 71 15.48 21.02 -5.77
CA HIS A 71 16.30 20.25 -4.84
C HIS A 71 16.63 18.83 -5.36
N GLY A 72 16.19 18.47 -6.57
CA GLY A 72 16.47 17.18 -7.17
C GLY A 72 16.02 16.00 -6.29
N ILE A 73 14.89 16.11 -5.60
CA ILE A 73 14.39 15.05 -4.71
C ILE A 73 13.97 13.85 -5.57
N PRO A 74 14.61 12.68 -5.39
CA PRO A 74 14.31 11.50 -6.20
C PRO A 74 12.90 10.99 -5.97
N VAL A 75 12.30 10.39 -7.00
CA VAL A 75 10.96 9.79 -6.92
C VAL A 75 11.03 8.45 -6.18
N THR A 76 10.01 8.17 -5.37
CA THR A 76 9.71 6.83 -4.83
C THR A 76 8.53 6.25 -5.60
N ILE A 77 8.76 5.19 -6.35
CA ILE A 77 7.71 4.46 -7.06
C ILE A 77 7.15 3.40 -6.12
N SER A 78 5.82 3.36 -6.00
CA SER A 78 5.09 2.36 -5.24
C SER A 78 4.22 1.48 -6.12
N THR A 79 3.78 0.35 -5.58
CA THR A 79 2.80 -0.52 -6.21
C THR A 79 2.01 -1.30 -5.15
N ASP A 80 0.77 -1.62 -5.47
CA ASP A 80 0.02 -2.69 -4.79
C ASP A 80 0.57 -4.06 -5.20
N PRO A 81 0.17 -5.17 -4.53
CA PRO A 81 0.71 -6.50 -4.81
C PRO A 81 0.65 -6.87 -6.29
N ARG A 82 1.73 -7.47 -6.85
CA ARG A 82 1.86 -7.85 -8.26
C ARG A 82 2.18 -9.30 -8.51
N HIS A 83 2.53 -10.05 -7.49
CA HIS A 83 3.03 -11.41 -7.66
C HIS A 83 1.96 -12.49 -7.63
N ALA A 84 0.69 -12.13 -7.50
CA ALA A 84 -0.41 -13.07 -7.58
C ALA A 84 -0.96 -13.18 -9.02
N PHE A 85 -1.73 -14.23 -9.28
CA PHE A 85 -2.36 -14.45 -10.58
C PHE A 85 -3.72 -13.74 -10.71
N VAL A 86 -4.29 -13.29 -9.59
CA VAL A 86 -5.57 -12.56 -9.58
C VAL A 86 -5.31 -11.08 -9.72
N GLU A 87 -5.95 -10.48 -10.71
CA GLU A 87 -6.05 -9.04 -10.85
C GLU A 87 -7.32 -8.55 -10.17
N ASN A 88 -7.17 -7.60 -9.26
CA ASN A 88 -8.29 -6.96 -8.59
C ASN A 88 -8.09 -5.43 -8.68
N SER A 89 -8.94 -4.77 -9.45
CA SER A 89 -8.84 -3.34 -9.72
C SER A 89 -8.65 -2.50 -8.45
N GLY A 90 -7.56 -1.73 -8.43
CA GLY A 90 -7.25 -0.81 -7.34
C GLY A 90 -6.61 -1.42 -6.09
N VAL A 91 -6.51 -2.76 -5.98
CA VAL A 91 -6.00 -3.41 -4.76
C VAL A 91 -4.98 -4.53 -5.02
N GLY A 92 -4.83 -4.96 -6.27
CA GLY A 92 -3.82 -5.94 -6.70
C GLY A 92 -3.73 -5.90 -8.22
N PHE A 93 -2.52 -5.94 -8.76
CA PHE A 93 -2.28 -5.76 -10.17
C PHE A 93 -1.82 -7.05 -10.82
N ALA A 94 -2.10 -7.19 -12.12
CA ALA A 94 -1.59 -8.31 -12.90
C ALA A 94 -0.06 -8.44 -12.74
N ALA A 95 0.43 -9.66 -12.57
CA ALA A 95 1.85 -9.91 -12.44
C ALA A 95 2.65 -9.40 -13.67
N GLY A 96 2.06 -9.52 -14.87
CA GLY A 96 2.75 -9.09 -16.08
C GLY A 96 4.10 -9.79 -16.24
N PRO A 97 5.23 -9.07 -16.23
CA PRO A 97 6.55 -9.68 -16.35
C PRO A 97 7.04 -10.39 -15.08
N PHE A 98 6.47 -10.08 -13.91
CA PHE A 98 6.91 -10.61 -12.61
C PHE A 98 6.64 -12.11 -12.44
N SER A 99 7.32 -12.75 -11.49
CA SER A 99 7.02 -14.13 -11.10
C SER A 99 5.65 -14.20 -10.41
N GLN A 100 4.95 -15.33 -10.60
CA GLN A 100 3.61 -15.54 -10.02
C GLN A 100 3.67 -16.50 -8.84
N TRP A 101 3.00 -16.13 -7.76
CA TRP A 101 2.96 -16.82 -6.48
C TRP A 101 1.51 -16.96 -5.99
N PRO A 102 1.25 -17.81 -4.98
CA PRO A 102 -0.05 -17.79 -4.32
C PRO A 102 -0.37 -16.40 -3.76
N GLU A 103 -1.65 -16.09 -3.64
CA GLU A 103 -2.08 -14.99 -2.77
C GLU A 103 -1.59 -15.21 -1.32
N PRO A 104 -1.49 -14.17 -0.49
CA PRO A 104 -1.06 -14.31 0.90
C PRO A 104 -1.79 -15.40 1.69
N LEU A 105 -3.10 -15.60 1.46
CA LEU A 105 -3.85 -16.68 2.08
C LEU A 105 -3.34 -18.07 1.65
N GLY A 106 -2.94 -18.23 0.39
CA GLY A 106 -2.33 -19.45 -0.10
C GLY A 106 -0.94 -19.69 0.48
N LEU A 107 -0.13 -18.63 0.65
CA LEU A 107 1.14 -18.71 1.37
C LEU A 107 0.92 -19.11 2.84
N ALA A 108 -0.11 -18.55 3.49
CA ALA A 108 -0.48 -18.91 4.85
C ALA A 108 -0.93 -20.39 4.99
N ALA A 109 -1.61 -20.91 3.97
CA ALA A 109 -2.05 -22.31 3.95
C ALA A 109 -0.89 -23.32 3.92
N LEU A 110 0.30 -22.92 3.48
CA LEU A 110 1.52 -23.73 3.50
C LEU A 110 2.15 -23.84 4.89
N ASP A 111 1.77 -22.95 5.81
CA ASP A 111 2.27 -22.89 7.18
C ASP A 111 3.81 -22.80 7.29
N ASP A 112 4.45 -22.20 6.29
CA ASP A 112 5.91 -22.04 6.16
C ASP A 112 6.31 -20.57 6.17
N VAL A 113 6.77 -20.09 7.33
CA VAL A 113 7.21 -18.70 7.54
C VAL A 113 8.46 -18.37 6.71
N GLU A 114 9.37 -19.34 6.53
CA GLU A 114 10.57 -19.14 5.71
C GLU A 114 10.23 -19.00 4.22
N LEU A 115 9.20 -19.71 3.74
CA LEU A 115 8.71 -19.53 2.39
C LEU A 115 8.12 -18.14 2.18
N VAL A 116 7.40 -17.59 3.17
CA VAL A 116 6.89 -16.21 3.12
C VAL A 116 8.05 -15.20 3.06
N ARG A 117 9.09 -15.39 3.86
CA ARG A 117 10.30 -14.55 3.81
C ARG A 117 10.98 -14.67 2.44
N ARG A 118 11.16 -15.91 1.92
CA ARG A 118 11.76 -16.17 0.61
C ARG A 118 10.96 -15.54 -0.53
N PHE A 119 9.65 -15.65 -0.51
CA PHE A 119 8.76 -14.96 -1.45
C PHE A 119 9.02 -13.45 -1.45
N ALA A 120 9.03 -12.85 -0.26
CA ALA A 120 9.23 -11.41 -0.10
C ALA A 120 10.62 -10.93 -0.57
N GLU A 121 11.68 -11.74 -0.37
CA GLU A 121 13.01 -11.47 -0.93
C GLU A 121 13.00 -11.45 -2.46
N ILE A 122 12.36 -12.43 -3.08
CA ILE A 122 12.25 -12.52 -4.55
C ILE A 122 11.47 -11.33 -5.08
N ALA A 123 10.27 -11.09 -4.52
CA ALA A 123 9.42 -9.98 -4.93
C ALA A 123 10.12 -8.62 -4.76
N GLY A 124 10.85 -8.43 -3.66
CA GLY A 124 11.66 -7.24 -3.43
C GLY A 124 12.79 -7.05 -4.44
N ARG A 125 13.45 -8.14 -4.86
CA ARG A 125 14.48 -8.09 -5.91
C ARG A 125 13.89 -7.70 -7.26
N GLU A 126 12.75 -8.29 -7.64
CA GLU A 126 12.06 -7.98 -8.88
C GLU A 126 11.56 -6.53 -8.89
N TYR A 127 11.02 -6.03 -7.77
CA TYR A 127 10.61 -4.63 -7.64
C TYR A 127 11.77 -3.65 -7.83
N ARG A 128 12.87 -3.87 -7.11
CA ARG A 128 14.05 -3.00 -7.23
C ARG A 128 14.61 -2.97 -8.65
N ALA A 129 14.60 -4.09 -9.34
CA ALA A 129 15.12 -4.19 -10.72
C ALA A 129 14.41 -3.25 -11.70
N VAL A 130 13.17 -2.86 -11.44
CA VAL A 130 12.39 -1.90 -12.26
C VAL A 130 12.20 -0.55 -11.57
N GLY A 131 12.88 -0.29 -10.46
CA GLY A 131 12.84 0.99 -9.74
C GLY A 131 11.68 1.13 -8.76
N ILE A 132 10.87 0.09 -8.50
CA ILE A 132 9.84 0.12 -7.45
C ILE A 132 10.54 0.01 -6.09
N ARG A 133 10.39 1.02 -5.25
CA ARG A 133 11.06 1.12 -3.95
C ARG A 133 10.11 1.19 -2.76
N MET A 134 8.79 1.13 -3.01
CA MET A 134 7.76 1.07 -1.98
C MET A 134 6.68 0.06 -2.36
N ALA A 135 6.32 -0.80 -1.41
CA ALA A 135 5.26 -1.78 -1.51
C ALA A 135 4.06 -1.31 -0.66
N LEU A 136 2.90 -1.05 -1.29
CA LEU A 136 1.67 -0.73 -0.56
C LEU A 136 1.03 -2.01 0.02
N HIS A 137 1.85 -2.77 0.66
CA HIS A 137 1.56 -4.06 1.33
C HIS A 137 2.67 -4.39 2.34
N PRO A 138 2.53 -5.40 3.25
CA PRO A 138 1.49 -6.41 3.29
C PRO A 138 0.15 -5.89 3.79
N GLN A 139 -0.95 -6.57 3.36
CA GLN A 139 -2.24 -6.47 3.99
C GLN A 139 -2.32 -7.50 5.11
N VAL A 140 -2.42 -7.02 6.35
CA VAL A 140 -2.36 -7.87 7.56
C VAL A 140 -3.66 -7.91 8.34
N ASP A 141 -4.74 -7.50 7.69
CA ASP A 141 -6.09 -7.55 8.25
C ASP A 141 -6.45 -8.99 8.64
N LEU A 142 -7.18 -9.16 9.75
CA LEU A 142 -7.75 -10.45 10.14
C LEU A 142 -9.16 -10.57 9.56
N PRO A 143 -9.39 -11.41 8.54
CA PRO A 143 -10.69 -11.50 7.85
C PRO A 143 -11.71 -12.26 8.70
N THR A 144 -12.18 -11.65 9.77
CA THR A 144 -13.14 -12.24 10.71
C THR A 144 -14.58 -12.26 10.18
N GLU A 145 -14.87 -11.50 9.12
CA GLU A 145 -16.13 -11.61 8.37
C GLU A 145 -15.90 -12.40 7.06
N ALA A 146 -16.46 -13.59 7.01
CA ALA A 146 -16.22 -14.55 5.93
C ALA A 146 -16.73 -14.10 4.54
N ARG A 147 -17.60 -13.09 4.46
CA ARG A 147 -18.13 -12.54 3.21
C ARG A 147 -17.25 -11.46 2.61
N GLY A 148 -16.22 -10.99 3.35
CA GLY A 148 -15.32 -9.94 2.90
C GLY A 148 -14.56 -10.30 1.62
N GLY A 149 -14.53 -9.39 0.65
CA GLY A 149 -13.99 -9.64 -0.69
C GLY A 149 -12.46 -9.73 -0.76
N ARG A 150 -11.73 -9.30 0.27
CA ARG A 150 -10.26 -9.18 0.27
C ARG A 150 -9.55 -10.25 1.10
N GLN A 151 -10.21 -11.35 1.46
CA GLN A 151 -9.63 -12.40 2.31
C GLN A 151 -8.37 -13.03 1.70
N ALA A 152 -8.35 -13.25 0.39
CA ALA A 152 -7.22 -13.86 -0.29
C ALA A 152 -5.92 -13.05 -0.12
N GLN A 153 -6.02 -11.75 0.08
CA GLN A 153 -4.88 -10.84 0.22
C GLN A 153 -4.32 -10.78 1.65
N THR A 154 -4.86 -11.56 2.59
CA THR A 154 -4.48 -11.61 4.01
C THR A 154 -3.84 -12.95 4.36
N PHE A 155 -3.16 -13.01 5.51
CA PHE A 155 -2.61 -14.26 6.06
C PHE A 155 -3.63 -15.08 6.87
N GLY A 156 -4.94 -14.80 6.75
CA GLY A 156 -5.99 -15.50 7.47
C GLY A 156 -6.35 -14.82 8.80
N TYR A 157 -7.21 -15.47 9.58
CA TYR A 157 -7.86 -14.87 10.75
C TYR A 157 -7.13 -15.13 12.08
N ASP A 158 -6.09 -15.97 12.10
CA ASP A 158 -5.28 -16.21 13.30
C ASP A 158 -4.29 -15.07 13.53
N ALA A 159 -4.46 -14.35 14.61
CA ALA A 159 -3.70 -13.15 14.91
C ALA A 159 -2.19 -13.41 15.15
N GLU A 160 -1.84 -14.50 15.84
CA GLU A 160 -0.45 -14.85 16.13
C GLU A 160 0.26 -15.33 14.85
N ARG A 161 -0.41 -16.19 14.09
CA ARG A 161 0.13 -16.67 12.81
C ARG A 161 0.25 -15.54 11.79
N GLY A 162 -0.75 -14.66 11.71
CA GLY A 162 -0.70 -13.46 10.90
C GLY A 162 0.46 -12.53 11.28
N ALA A 163 0.75 -12.40 12.58
CA ALA A 163 1.89 -11.62 13.06
C ALA A 163 3.23 -12.26 12.67
N GLU A 164 3.42 -13.58 12.82
CA GLU A 164 4.63 -14.29 12.40
C GLU A 164 4.90 -14.09 10.89
N MET A 165 3.89 -14.30 10.05
CA MET A 165 3.99 -14.14 8.60
C MET A 165 4.25 -12.69 8.21
N THR A 166 3.61 -11.72 8.89
CA THR A 166 3.89 -10.30 8.71
C THR A 166 5.35 -9.99 8.98
N GLY A 167 5.90 -10.54 10.06
CA GLY A 167 7.32 -10.37 10.41
C GLY A 167 8.25 -10.89 9.32
N ALA A 168 8.02 -12.09 8.81
CA ALA A 168 8.81 -12.71 7.75
C ALA A 168 8.70 -11.95 6.42
N TYR A 169 7.50 -11.51 6.07
CA TYR A 169 7.25 -10.70 4.88
C TYR A 169 8.03 -9.39 4.90
N LEU A 170 7.97 -8.66 6.01
CA LEU A 170 8.70 -7.41 6.18
C LEU A 170 10.22 -7.62 6.14
N GLU A 171 10.71 -8.70 6.76
CA GLU A 171 12.12 -9.05 6.73
C GLU A 171 12.61 -9.34 5.30
N GLY A 172 11.81 -10.02 4.48
CA GLY A 172 12.15 -10.29 3.08
C GLY A 172 12.19 -9.03 2.21
N PHE A 173 11.23 -8.12 2.36
CA PHE A 173 11.21 -6.87 1.59
C PHE A 173 12.19 -5.81 2.08
N GLN A 174 12.24 -5.59 3.41
CA GLN A 174 12.99 -4.49 4.00
C GLN A 174 14.37 -4.90 4.53
N GLY A 175 14.58 -6.20 4.78
CA GLY A 175 15.73 -6.69 5.53
C GLY A 175 15.60 -6.40 7.03
N ALA A 176 16.65 -6.67 7.79
CA ALA A 176 16.70 -6.38 9.23
C ALA A 176 16.68 -4.87 9.53
N VAL A 177 17.19 -4.07 8.61
CA VAL A 177 17.20 -2.61 8.65
C VAL A 177 16.95 -2.07 7.24
N LEU A 178 16.08 -1.07 7.14
CA LEU A 178 15.79 -0.43 5.86
C LEU A 178 17.07 0.20 5.27
N GLY A 179 17.43 -0.21 4.05
CA GLY A 179 18.66 0.19 3.37
C GLY A 179 18.54 0.22 1.84
N PRO A 180 19.66 0.44 1.13
CA PRO A 180 19.68 0.50 -0.34
C PRO A 180 19.14 -0.77 -1.02
N GLU A 181 19.30 -1.93 -0.39
CA GLU A 181 18.78 -3.20 -0.89
C GLU A 181 17.32 -3.50 -0.46
N SER A 182 16.64 -2.53 0.14
CA SER A 182 15.28 -2.70 0.64
C SER A 182 14.22 -2.16 -0.33
N VAL A 183 13.01 -2.72 -0.20
CA VAL A 183 11.76 -2.08 -0.63
C VAL A 183 10.98 -1.72 0.62
N ALA A 184 10.65 -0.45 0.79
CA ALA A 184 9.89 0.03 1.95
C ALA A 184 8.47 -0.52 1.92
N CYS A 185 8.00 -1.13 3.00
CA CYS A 185 6.64 -1.64 3.11
C CYS A 185 5.72 -0.63 3.79
N VAL A 186 4.48 -0.55 3.30
CA VAL A 186 3.37 0.15 3.94
C VAL A 186 2.37 -0.89 4.41
N THR A 187 2.43 -1.23 5.70
CA THR A 187 1.54 -2.24 6.30
C THR A 187 0.12 -1.70 6.42
N LYS A 188 -0.87 -2.48 5.97
CA LYS A 188 -2.26 -2.05 5.87
C LYS A 188 -3.26 -3.14 6.27
N HIS A 189 -4.48 -2.76 6.67
CA HIS A 189 -5.03 -1.42 6.88
C HIS A 189 -5.28 -1.19 8.38
N PHE A 190 -4.50 -0.32 8.98
CA PHE A 190 -4.56 -0.07 10.43
C PHE A 190 -5.92 0.52 10.86
N PRO A 191 -6.49 0.10 11.99
CA PRO A 191 -6.04 -0.89 12.99
C PRO A 191 -6.52 -2.34 12.70
N GLY A 192 -6.92 -2.64 11.48
CA GLY A 192 -7.41 -3.94 11.01
C GLY A 192 -8.73 -3.80 10.27
N GLY A 193 -8.74 -4.01 8.94
CA GLY A 193 -9.89 -3.84 8.05
C GLY A 193 -10.79 -5.09 7.92
N GLY A 194 -10.58 -6.14 8.75
CA GLY A 194 -11.29 -7.40 8.61
C GLY A 194 -12.75 -7.42 9.05
N PRO A 195 -13.15 -6.77 10.15
CA PRO A 195 -14.50 -6.89 10.70
C PRO A 195 -15.50 -5.89 10.08
N GLN A 196 -15.61 -5.89 8.75
CA GLN A 196 -16.58 -5.08 8.02
C GLN A 196 -18.00 -5.60 8.21
N LEU A 197 -18.95 -4.69 8.45
CA LEU A 197 -20.36 -5.07 8.60
C LEU A 197 -20.84 -5.79 7.33
N ASP A 198 -21.38 -6.98 7.48
CA ASP A 198 -21.88 -7.84 6.40
C ASP A 198 -20.83 -8.22 5.32
N GLY A 199 -19.55 -7.93 5.54
CA GLY A 199 -18.47 -8.15 4.59
C GLY A 199 -18.42 -7.16 3.44
N GLU A 200 -19.16 -6.07 3.54
CA GLU A 200 -19.23 -5.06 2.50
C GLU A 200 -17.96 -4.22 2.41
N ASP A 201 -17.66 -3.72 1.21
CA ASP A 201 -16.39 -3.06 0.90
C ASP A 201 -16.42 -1.57 1.31
N ALA A 202 -15.50 -1.17 2.18
CA ALA A 202 -15.36 0.19 2.68
C ALA A 202 -14.92 1.23 1.63
N HIS A 203 -14.58 0.82 0.40
CA HIS A 203 -14.41 1.75 -0.71
C HIS A 203 -15.72 2.43 -1.12
N PHE A 204 -16.86 1.90 -0.69
CA PHE A 204 -18.18 2.38 -1.04
C PHE A 204 -19.00 2.80 0.19
N PRO A 205 -19.96 3.74 0.04
CA PRO A 205 -20.74 4.25 1.15
C PRO A 205 -21.53 3.18 1.94
N TYR A 206 -21.94 2.10 1.27
CA TYR A 206 -22.69 1.00 1.89
C TYR A 206 -21.81 0.11 2.77
N GLY A 207 -20.49 0.03 2.51
CA GLY A 207 -19.53 -0.79 3.26
C GLY A 207 -18.71 -0.03 4.29
N ARG A 208 -19.09 1.21 4.63
CA ARG A 208 -18.30 2.08 5.52
C ARG A 208 -18.20 1.59 6.97
N GLU A 209 -19.17 0.81 7.44
CA GLU A 209 -19.28 0.46 8.86
C GLU A 209 -18.40 -0.75 9.21
N GLN A 210 -17.70 -0.62 10.33
CA GLN A 210 -16.85 -1.66 10.88
C GLN A 210 -17.29 -1.95 12.32
N VAL A 211 -17.55 -3.23 12.62
CA VAL A 211 -18.17 -3.64 13.88
C VAL A 211 -17.37 -4.73 14.59
N TYR A 212 -17.36 -4.69 15.91
CA TYR A 212 -16.62 -5.65 16.74
C TYR A 212 -17.57 -6.37 17.72
N PRO A 213 -18.50 -7.21 17.24
CA PRO A 213 -19.51 -7.83 18.10
C PRO A 213 -18.92 -8.78 19.16
N GLY A 214 -17.71 -9.28 18.92
CA GLY A 214 -16.97 -10.11 19.88
C GLY A 214 -16.13 -9.32 20.88
N GLY A 215 -16.05 -7.99 20.79
CA GLY A 215 -15.24 -7.14 21.65
C GLY A 215 -13.72 -7.41 21.55
N ARG A 216 -13.23 -7.94 20.42
CA ARG A 216 -11.84 -8.42 20.24
C ARG A 216 -11.00 -7.47 19.38
N PHE A 217 -11.20 -6.17 19.55
CA PHE A 217 -10.47 -5.15 18.78
C PHE A 217 -8.95 -5.32 18.87
N ASP A 218 -8.41 -5.57 20.06
CA ASP A 218 -6.96 -5.66 20.27
C ASP A 218 -6.31 -6.86 19.57
N GLU A 219 -7.07 -7.90 19.18
CA GLU A 219 -6.54 -9.00 18.37
C GLU A 219 -6.19 -8.54 16.96
N HIS A 220 -6.97 -7.64 16.40
CA HIS A 220 -6.68 -7.05 15.08
C HIS A 220 -5.39 -6.21 15.07
N LEU A 221 -4.95 -5.73 16.22
CA LEU A 221 -3.69 -5.00 16.36
C LEU A 221 -2.44 -5.89 16.33
N ARG A 222 -2.56 -7.19 16.62
CA ARG A 222 -1.41 -8.09 16.77
C ARG A 222 -0.45 -8.08 15.57
N PRO A 223 -0.89 -8.22 14.30
CA PRO A 223 0.00 -8.14 13.16
C PRO A 223 0.67 -6.77 13.01
N PHE A 224 -0.02 -5.68 13.37
CA PHE A 224 0.55 -4.32 13.31
C PHE A 224 1.60 -4.08 14.40
N VAL A 225 1.39 -4.61 15.60
CA VAL A 225 2.42 -4.58 16.68
C VAL A 225 3.70 -5.26 16.21
N GLU A 226 3.60 -6.42 15.56
CA GLU A 226 4.77 -7.10 14.97
C GLU A 226 5.37 -6.28 13.83
N ALA A 227 4.55 -5.68 12.95
CA ALA A 227 5.04 -4.82 11.87
C ALA A 227 5.83 -3.61 12.40
N ILE A 228 5.35 -2.98 13.47
CA ILE A 228 6.04 -1.88 14.15
C ILE A 228 7.37 -2.37 14.73
N ARG A 229 7.36 -3.51 15.42
CA ARG A 229 8.57 -4.13 15.99
C ARG A 229 9.62 -4.46 14.92
N ARG A 230 9.20 -4.85 13.71
CA ARG A 230 10.05 -5.11 12.54
C ARG A 230 10.45 -3.85 11.78
N GLY A 231 9.96 -2.68 12.20
CA GLY A 231 10.32 -1.40 11.59
C GLY A 231 9.70 -1.15 10.23
N THR A 232 8.40 -1.51 10.05
CA THR A 232 7.68 -1.17 8.82
C THR A 232 7.84 0.33 8.51
N ALA A 233 8.16 0.65 7.26
CA ALA A 233 8.48 2.02 6.85
C ALA A 233 7.24 2.93 6.83
N GLY A 234 6.08 2.36 6.49
CA GLY A 234 4.80 3.04 6.47
C GLY A 234 3.69 2.22 7.12
N ILE A 235 2.66 2.91 7.60
CA ILE A 235 1.38 2.32 8.01
C ILE A 235 0.26 3.10 7.34
N MET A 236 -0.72 2.37 6.80
CA MET A 236 -1.90 2.94 6.14
C MET A 236 -3.14 2.67 7.00
N PRO A 237 -3.76 3.72 7.59
CA PRO A 237 -5.06 3.58 8.25
C PRO A 237 -6.17 3.32 7.23
N TYR A 238 -7.15 2.50 7.62
CA TYR A 238 -8.23 2.04 6.74
C TYR A 238 -9.35 3.07 6.56
N TYR A 239 -10.16 2.88 5.53
CA TYR A 239 -11.39 3.63 5.30
C TYR A 239 -12.45 3.39 6.37
N GLY A 240 -12.50 2.17 6.93
CA GLY A 240 -13.55 1.71 7.82
C GLY A 240 -13.86 2.70 8.94
N MET A 241 -15.15 2.86 9.21
CA MET A 241 -15.70 3.68 10.29
C MET A 241 -16.18 2.77 11.41
N PRO A 242 -15.55 2.77 12.60
CA PRO A 242 -15.99 1.93 13.70
C PRO A 242 -17.36 2.39 14.21
N VAL A 243 -18.25 1.45 14.48
CA VAL A 243 -19.56 1.73 15.05
C VAL A 243 -19.68 1.05 16.42
N GLY A 244 -20.00 1.83 17.44
CA GLY A 244 -20.14 1.34 18.81
C GLY A 244 -18.87 0.75 19.41
N LEU A 245 -17.69 1.14 18.93
CA LEU A 245 -16.41 0.69 19.46
C LEU A 245 -16.06 1.50 20.72
N GLU A 246 -15.77 0.78 21.80
CA GLU A 246 -15.18 1.35 23.00
C GLU A 246 -13.78 0.75 23.24
N ARG A 247 -12.84 1.58 23.69
CA ARG A 247 -11.51 1.14 24.09
C ARG A 247 -11.10 1.80 25.40
N ASN A 248 -10.61 1.00 26.35
CA ASN A 248 -10.24 1.48 27.69
C ASN A 248 -11.38 2.24 28.43
N GLY A 249 -12.64 1.91 28.12
CA GLY A 249 -13.82 2.56 28.71
C GLY A 249 -14.23 3.89 28.07
N GLU A 250 -13.57 4.28 26.97
CA GLU A 250 -13.88 5.48 26.20
C GLU A 250 -14.40 5.10 24.81
N PRO A 251 -15.46 5.77 24.31
CA PRO A 251 -15.95 5.53 22.96
C PRO A 251 -14.95 6.04 21.93
N ILE A 252 -14.71 5.24 20.88
CA ILE A 252 -13.97 5.66 19.71
C ILE A 252 -14.90 6.42 18.77
N GLU A 253 -14.44 7.55 18.28
CA GLU A 253 -15.22 8.40 17.37
C GLU A 253 -15.58 7.61 16.09
N GLU A 254 -16.84 7.71 15.67
CA GLU A 254 -17.36 7.02 14.49
C GLU A 254 -17.02 7.77 13.20
N VAL A 255 -15.76 7.74 12.84
CA VAL A 255 -15.21 8.31 11.60
C VAL A 255 -14.22 7.32 10.98
N GLY A 256 -13.98 7.42 9.67
CA GLY A 256 -12.93 6.63 9.00
C GLY A 256 -11.59 6.74 9.76
N PHE A 257 -10.90 5.64 9.95
CA PHE A 257 -9.76 5.57 10.87
C PHE A 257 -8.66 6.61 10.58
N SER A 258 -8.45 7.01 9.33
CA SER A 258 -7.50 8.08 8.98
C SER A 258 -7.87 9.45 9.56
N TYR A 259 -9.16 9.69 9.86
CA TYR A 259 -9.66 10.94 10.45
C TYR A 259 -9.68 10.95 11.98
N SER A 260 -9.45 9.79 12.60
CA SER A 260 -9.52 9.61 14.05
C SER A 260 -8.18 9.91 14.72
N ARG A 261 -8.11 10.99 15.53
CA ARG A 261 -6.96 11.27 16.36
C ARG A 261 -6.69 10.15 17.36
N GLN A 262 -7.77 9.59 17.96
CA GLN A 262 -7.68 8.47 18.91
C GLN A 262 -6.96 7.26 18.30
N ILE A 263 -7.14 7.01 16.99
CA ILE A 263 -6.52 5.88 16.29
C ILE A 263 -5.12 6.22 15.78
N VAL A 264 -4.96 7.36 15.10
CA VAL A 264 -3.67 7.68 14.45
C VAL A 264 -2.65 8.25 15.43
N THR A 265 -3.07 9.16 16.32
CA THR A 265 -2.15 9.77 17.28
C THR A 265 -2.10 8.96 18.58
N ASP A 266 -3.24 8.83 19.28
CA ASP A 266 -3.20 8.31 20.65
C ASP A 266 -2.85 6.82 20.67
N LEU A 267 -3.44 5.99 19.78
CA LEU A 267 -3.12 4.57 19.70
C LEU A 267 -1.80 4.32 18.94
N LEU A 268 -1.72 4.72 17.66
CA LEU A 268 -0.58 4.32 16.81
C LEU A 268 0.71 5.02 17.21
N ARG A 269 0.69 6.35 17.39
CA ARG A 269 1.89 7.13 17.70
C ARG A 269 2.31 7.01 19.15
N GLU A 270 1.38 7.23 20.09
CA GLU A 270 1.71 7.36 21.51
C GLU A 270 1.75 6.01 22.20
N GLU A 271 0.71 5.19 22.06
CA GLU A 271 0.66 3.90 22.76
C GLU A 271 1.58 2.84 22.12
N LEU A 272 1.51 2.69 20.78
CA LEU A 272 2.32 1.70 20.06
C LEU A 272 3.71 2.22 19.68
N GLY A 273 4.00 3.51 19.89
CA GLY A 273 5.32 4.11 19.69
C GLY A 273 5.77 4.20 18.23
N TYR A 274 4.85 4.23 17.26
CA TYR A 274 5.22 4.26 15.85
C TYR A 274 5.67 5.65 15.38
N ASP A 275 6.89 5.77 14.86
CA ASP A 275 7.45 7.04 14.34
C ASP A 275 7.75 7.02 12.83
N GLY A 276 7.26 6.01 12.10
CA GLY A 276 7.33 5.94 10.63
C GLY A 276 6.27 6.83 9.94
N VAL A 277 6.17 6.70 8.62
CA VAL A 277 5.20 7.44 7.80
C VAL A 277 3.79 6.88 7.99
N VAL A 278 2.82 7.74 8.25
CA VAL A 278 1.39 7.41 8.14
C VAL A 278 0.89 7.94 6.80
N LEU A 279 0.65 7.01 5.87
CA LEU A 279 0.07 7.26 4.56
C LEU A 279 -1.43 6.99 4.62
N SER A 280 -2.28 7.97 4.35
CA SER A 280 -3.72 7.72 4.27
C SER A 280 -4.03 6.69 3.19
N ASP A 281 -5.16 6.02 3.30
CA ASP A 281 -5.71 5.32 2.16
C ASP A 281 -6.16 6.32 1.07
N TRP A 282 -6.63 5.84 -0.10
CA TRP A 282 -6.80 6.66 -1.31
C TRP A 282 -8.05 7.52 -1.30
N GLU A 283 -7.91 8.79 -1.75
CA GLU A 283 -9.02 9.69 -2.10
C GLU A 283 -9.94 10.00 -0.89
N LEU A 284 -9.33 10.48 0.18
CA LEU A 284 -10.05 10.90 1.39
C LEU A 284 -10.44 12.39 1.38
N ILE A 285 -9.81 13.20 0.52
CA ILE A 285 -10.00 14.67 0.55
C ILE A 285 -11.02 15.10 -0.50
N ASN A 286 -10.77 14.70 -1.76
CA ASN A 286 -11.58 15.15 -2.90
C ASN A 286 -12.44 14.01 -3.44
N ASP A 287 -13.59 14.39 -4.02
CA ASP A 287 -14.37 13.49 -4.84
C ASP A 287 -13.58 13.14 -6.11
N ASN A 288 -13.67 11.91 -6.56
CA ASN A 288 -13.04 11.45 -7.78
C ASN A 288 -14.05 11.29 -8.91
N HIS A 289 -13.59 11.44 -10.14
CA HIS A 289 -14.43 11.29 -11.34
C HIS A 289 -13.92 10.12 -12.18
N VAL A 290 -14.81 9.16 -12.46
CA VAL A 290 -14.53 8.05 -13.37
C VAL A 290 -15.54 8.15 -14.53
N GLY A 291 -15.11 8.75 -15.62
CA GLY A 291 -16.00 9.16 -16.70
C GLY A 291 -17.04 10.20 -16.20
N ASP A 292 -18.31 9.92 -16.40
CA ASP A 292 -19.41 10.78 -15.94
C ASP A 292 -19.86 10.48 -14.49
N GLN A 293 -19.27 9.49 -13.84
CA GLN A 293 -19.61 9.12 -12.47
C GLN A 293 -18.73 9.85 -11.46
N VAL A 294 -19.38 10.43 -10.43
CA VAL A 294 -18.70 10.97 -9.26
C VAL A 294 -18.61 9.87 -8.21
N LEU A 295 -17.39 9.52 -7.84
CA LEU A 295 -17.11 8.71 -6.67
C LEU A 295 -16.82 9.66 -5.51
N PRO A 296 -17.68 9.71 -4.47
CA PRO A 296 -17.45 10.61 -3.36
C PRO A 296 -16.16 10.25 -2.62
N ALA A 297 -15.50 11.25 -2.07
CA ALA A 297 -14.39 11.03 -1.15
C ALA A 297 -14.79 10.02 -0.07
N ARG A 298 -13.89 9.10 0.24
CA ARG A 298 -14.13 8.05 1.25
C ARG A 298 -14.00 8.62 2.67
N ALA A 299 -14.77 9.67 2.91
CA ALA A 299 -14.73 10.50 4.13
C ALA A 299 -15.81 10.07 5.11
N TRP A 300 -15.84 8.78 5.45
CA TRP A 300 -16.91 8.20 6.25
C TRP A 300 -16.98 8.82 7.64
N GLY A 301 -18.19 9.20 8.04
CA GLY A 301 -18.45 9.94 9.29
C GLY A 301 -18.16 11.44 9.24
N VAL A 302 -17.50 11.92 8.17
CA VAL A 302 -17.18 13.34 7.93
C VAL A 302 -17.54 13.79 6.50
N GLU A 303 -18.51 13.14 5.89
CA GLU A 303 -18.95 13.41 4.51
C GLU A 303 -19.38 14.87 4.30
N GLY A 304 -19.94 15.49 5.35
CA GLY A 304 -20.41 16.89 5.32
C GLY A 304 -19.28 17.94 5.34
N LEU A 305 -18.03 17.53 5.57
CA LEU A 305 -16.90 18.44 5.57
C LEU A 305 -16.46 18.77 4.13
N SER A 306 -16.02 20.00 3.90
CA SER A 306 -15.37 20.42 2.66
C SER A 306 -13.99 19.74 2.52
N PRO A 307 -13.41 19.68 1.29
CA PRO A 307 -12.05 19.20 1.08
C PRO A 307 -11.01 19.86 1.98
N ARG A 308 -11.16 21.16 2.23
CA ARG A 308 -10.32 21.93 3.15
C ARG A 308 -10.40 21.39 4.59
N GLU A 309 -11.60 21.18 5.08
CA GLU A 309 -11.83 20.69 6.44
C GLU A 309 -11.38 19.23 6.59
N ARG A 310 -11.58 18.39 5.57
CA ARG A 310 -11.08 17.01 5.53
C ARG A 310 -9.56 16.97 5.61
N LEU A 311 -8.85 17.81 4.83
CA LEU A 311 -7.40 17.91 4.86
C LEU A 311 -6.88 18.35 6.23
N LEU A 312 -7.49 19.37 6.83
CA LEU A 312 -7.16 19.82 8.20
C LEU A 312 -7.38 18.68 9.21
N ARG A 313 -8.48 17.94 9.08
CA ARG A 313 -8.80 16.83 9.97
C ARG A 313 -7.76 15.69 9.89
N LEU A 314 -7.33 15.32 8.69
CA LEU A 314 -6.28 14.31 8.47
C LEU A 314 -4.95 14.75 9.08
N LEU A 315 -4.58 16.02 8.90
CA LEU A 315 -3.37 16.60 9.50
C LEU A 315 -3.44 16.59 11.02
N ASP A 316 -4.58 16.94 11.61
CA ASP A 316 -4.80 16.95 13.06
C ASP A 316 -4.78 15.53 13.63
N ALA A 317 -5.37 14.56 12.93
CA ALA A 317 -5.30 13.15 13.31
C ALA A 317 -3.86 12.60 13.32
N GLY A 318 -2.92 13.18 12.57
CA GLY A 318 -1.51 12.79 12.55
C GLY A 318 -1.05 12.09 11.27
N VAL A 319 -1.84 12.12 10.19
CA VAL A 319 -1.47 11.60 8.87
C VAL A 319 -0.32 12.43 8.27
N ASP A 320 0.69 11.77 7.69
CA ASP A 320 1.86 12.41 7.11
C ASP A 320 1.75 12.58 5.59
N GLN A 321 1.09 11.65 4.90
CA GLN A 321 1.02 11.62 3.45
C GLN A 321 -0.39 11.24 2.98
N PHE A 322 -0.85 11.85 1.88
CA PHE A 322 -2.23 11.73 1.38
C PHE A 322 -2.26 10.89 0.11
N GLY A 323 -2.85 9.69 0.18
CA GLY A 323 -2.97 8.75 -0.93
C GLY A 323 -4.03 9.19 -1.95
N GLY A 324 -3.70 9.06 -3.25
CA GLY A 324 -4.61 9.38 -4.36
C GLY A 324 -4.87 10.86 -4.59
N GLU A 325 -4.20 11.75 -3.88
CA GLU A 325 -4.46 13.19 -3.89
C GLU A 325 -3.34 13.99 -4.55
N GLU A 326 -3.69 15.14 -5.12
CA GLU A 326 -2.77 16.09 -5.79
C GLU A 326 -3.06 17.55 -5.41
N CYS A 327 -3.86 17.81 -4.40
CA CYS A 327 -4.35 19.15 -4.05
C CYS A 327 -3.31 19.98 -3.27
N VAL A 328 -2.11 20.13 -3.83
CA VAL A 328 -0.99 20.85 -3.25
C VAL A 328 -1.34 22.30 -2.96
N GLU A 329 -2.05 22.95 -3.88
CA GLU A 329 -2.46 24.35 -3.77
C GLU A 329 -3.31 24.57 -2.51
N LEU A 330 -4.25 23.67 -2.23
CA LEU A 330 -5.10 23.74 -1.04
C LEU A 330 -4.27 23.73 0.25
N LEU A 331 -3.23 22.87 0.32
CA LEU A 331 -2.36 22.80 1.50
C LEU A 331 -1.45 24.04 1.59
N LEU A 332 -0.98 24.56 0.46
CA LEU A 332 -0.20 25.81 0.43
C LEU A 332 -1.02 27.02 0.94
N GLU A 333 -2.29 27.11 0.54
CA GLU A 333 -3.22 28.13 1.05
C GLU A 333 -3.39 28.02 2.57
N LEU A 334 -3.60 26.81 3.09
CA LEU A 334 -3.72 26.54 4.53
C LEU A 334 -2.48 26.95 5.32
N VAL A 335 -1.29 26.73 4.77
CA VAL A 335 -0.03 27.17 5.36
C VAL A 335 0.10 28.69 5.30
N ALA A 336 -0.22 29.31 4.17
CA ALA A 336 -0.12 30.77 3.99
C ALA A 336 -1.07 31.53 4.92
N GLU A 337 -2.24 30.98 5.20
CA GLU A 337 -3.21 31.54 6.15
C GLU A 337 -2.87 31.26 7.62
N GLY A 338 -1.87 30.43 7.89
CA GLY A 338 -1.49 30.02 9.25
C GLY A 338 -2.42 28.98 9.88
N ALA A 339 -3.33 28.37 9.10
CA ALA A 339 -4.18 27.28 9.57
C ALA A 339 -3.39 25.97 9.79
N VAL A 340 -2.29 25.80 9.05
CA VAL A 340 -1.33 24.72 9.22
C VAL A 340 0.05 25.32 9.44
N SER A 341 0.73 24.94 10.53
CA SER A 341 2.07 25.47 10.81
C SER A 341 3.14 24.80 9.93
N THR A 342 4.22 25.54 9.67
CA THR A 342 5.39 25.00 8.94
C THR A 342 6.02 23.82 9.68
N GLU A 343 6.03 23.82 11.00
CA GLU A 343 6.54 22.73 11.84
C GLU A 343 5.73 21.44 11.65
N ARG A 344 4.40 21.58 11.41
CA ARG A 344 3.56 20.40 11.10
C ARG A 344 3.96 19.77 9.77
N ILE A 345 4.20 20.58 8.75
CA ILE A 345 4.70 20.14 7.43
C ILE A 345 6.10 19.53 7.57
N ASP A 346 7.00 20.18 8.30
CA ASP A 346 8.38 19.73 8.49
C ASP A 346 8.47 18.34 9.16
N ARG A 347 7.60 18.07 10.11
CA ARG A 347 7.55 16.73 10.74
C ARG A 347 7.22 15.62 9.74
N SER A 348 6.21 15.84 8.89
CA SER A 348 5.83 14.86 7.86
C SER A 348 6.90 14.74 6.77
N ALA A 349 7.37 15.85 6.25
CA ALA A 349 8.43 15.89 5.25
C ALA A 349 9.70 15.16 5.73
N ARG A 350 10.08 15.34 7.00
CA ARG A 350 11.23 14.66 7.59
C ARG A 350 11.06 13.14 7.60
N ARG A 351 9.89 12.62 8.01
CA ARG A 351 9.62 11.17 8.01
C ARG A 351 9.73 10.60 6.61
N ILE A 352 9.12 11.26 5.65
CA ILE A 352 9.11 10.86 4.23
C ILE A 352 10.54 10.88 3.66
N LEU A 353 11.28 11.96 3.85
CA LEU A 353 12.66 12.08 3.38
C LEU A 353 13.58 11.05 4.03
N LEU A 354 13.39 10.74 5.32
CA LEU A 354 14.20 9.75 6.01
C LEU A 354 14.08 8.36 5.36
N VAL A 355 12.89 7.98 4.89
CA VAL A 355 12.71 6.73 4.12
C VAL A 355 13.50 6.78 2.82
N LYS A 356 13.44 7.88 2.06
CA LYS A 356 14.20 8.05 0.80
C LYS A 356 15.72 7.97 1.03
N PHE A 357 16.23 8.61 2.09
CA PHE A 357 17.65 8.55 2.46
C PHE A 357 18.08 7.13 2.83
N ARG A 358 17.30 6.43 3.65
CA ARG A 358 17.59 5.05 4.04
C ARG A 358 17.60 4.12 2.83
N LEU A 359 16.69 4.31 1.88
CA LEU A 359 16.65 3.55 0.63
C LEU A 359 17.81 3.87 -0.32
N GLY A 360 18.66 4.87 -0.03
CA GLY A 360 19.76 5.27 -0.90
C GLY A 360 19.33 5.97 -2.19
N LEU A 361 18.08 6.45 -2.27
CA LEU A 361 17.56 7.07 -3.50
C LEU A 361 18.29 8.36 -3.88
N PHE A 362 18.85 9.07 -2.91
CA PHE A 362 19.67 10.27 -3.17
C PHE A 362 21.06 9.94 -3.70
N ASP A 363 21.54 8.71 -3.48
CA ASP A 363 22.84 8.25 -3.96
C ASP A 363 22.71 7.71 -5.39
N ASP A 364 21.76 6.81 -5.63
CA ASP A 364 21.47 6.26 -6.96
C ASP A 364 20.01 5.80 -7.08
N PRO A 365 19.13 6.56 -7.75
CA PRO A 365 17.75 6.18 -8.00
C PRO A 365 17.53 5.43 -9.33
N TYR A 366 18.58 5.24 -10.12
CA TYR A 366 18.50 4.62 -11.44
C TYR A 366 18.62 3.10 -11.37
N VAL A 367 18.19 2.43 -12.45
CA VAL A 367 18.26 0.98 -12.60
C VAL A 367 18.80 0.62 -13.98
N ASP A 368 19.39 -0.57 -14.10
CA ASP A 368 19.89 -1.10 -15.36
C ASP A 368 18.79 -1.86 -16.11
N GLU A 369 18.52 -1.48 -17.37
CA GLU A 369 17.46 -2.07 -18.20
C GLU A 369 17.73 -3.54 -18.55
N ASP A 370 18.98 -3.92 -18.78
CA ASP A 370 19.37 -5.31 -19.11
C ASP A 370 19.29 -6.19 -17.87
N GLU A 371 19.72 -5.65 -16.72
CA GLU A 371 19.60 -6.33 -15.43
C GLU A 371 18.12 -6.54 -15.02
N ALA A 372 17.26 -5.55 -15.25
CA ALA A 372 15.84 -5.66 -15.03
C ALA A 372 15.22 -6.83 -15.80
N GLU A 373 15.56 -6.94 -17.09
CA GLU A 373 15.08 -8.02 -17.97
C GLU A 373 15.58 -9.41 -17.54
N ARG A 374 16.77 -9.47 -16.95
CA ARG A 374 17.38 -10.69 -16.44
C ARG A 374 16.79 -11.17 -15.11
N ILE A 375 16.41 -10.23 -14.22
CA ILE A 375 15.93 -10.52 -12.86
C ILE A 375 14.42 -10.77 -12.84
N VAL A 376 13.64 -9.89 -13.48
CA VAL A 376 12.18 -9.94 -13.37
C VAL A 376 11.64 -11.16 -14.10
N GLY A 377 10.89 -12.00 -13.39
CA GLY A 377 10.35 -13.24 -13.90
C GLY A 377 11.41 -14.28 -14.25
N ALA A 378 12.59 -14.26 -13.59
CA ALA A 378 13.63 -15.25 -13.77
C ALA A 378 13.07 -16.67 -13.62
N ALA A 379 13.62 -17.62 -14.39
CA ALA A 379 13.10 -18.98 -14.45
C ALA A 379 13.06 -19.68 -13.09
N GLU A 380 14.07 -19.45 -12.25
CA GLU A 380 14.10 -19.96 -10.89
C GLU A 380 12.99 -19.38 -10.00
N PHE A 381 12.68 -18.09 -10.13
CA PHE A 381 11.61 -17.46 -9.35
C PHE A 381 10.22 -17.96 -9.76
N ARG A 382 10.01 -18.13 -11.07
CA ARG A 382 8.78 -18.73 -11.61
C ARG A 382 8.60 -20.16 -11.15
N ALA A 383 9.67 -20.96 -11.13
CA ALA A 383 9.62 -22.35 -10.67
C ALA A 383 9.33 -22.46 -9.17
N GLU A 384 9.89 -21.58 -8.33
CA GLU A 384 9.58 -21.51 -6.90
C GLU A 384 8.12 -21.14 -6.69
N GLY A 385 7.61 -20.12 -7.41
CA GLY A 385 6.22 -19.68 -7.34
C GLY A 385 5.22 -20.74 -7.81
N GLU A 386 5.51 -21.45 -8.92
CA GLU A 386 4.68 -22.55 -9.42
C GLU A 386 4.59 -23.69 -8.40
N ARG A 387 5.71 -24.05 -7.77
CA ARG A 387 5.71 -25.06 -6.70
C ARG A 387 4.87 -24.61 -5.51
N ALA A 388 5.06 -23.38 -5.04
CA ALA A 388 4.27 -22.82 -3.94
C ALA A 388 2.76 -22.80 -4.26
N GLN A 389 2.38 -22.43 -5.50
CA GLN A 389 0.98 -22.48 -5.94
C GLN A 389 0.42 -23.90 -5.90
N ALA A 390 1.16 -24.90 -6.41
CA ALA A 390 0.72 -26.28 -6.40
C ALA A 390 0.56 -26.84 -4.96
N GLU A 391 1.50 -26.52 -4.08
CA GLU A 391 1.51 -26.98 -2.69
C GLU A 391 0.45 -26.27 -1.83
N SER A 392 0.03 -25.04 -2.17
CA SER A 392 -1.00 -24.28 -1.44
C SER A 392 -2.44 -24.82 -1.64
N LEU A 393 -2.64 -25.72 -2.60
CA LEU A 393 -3.95 -26.31 -2.87
C LEU A 393 -4.37 -27.23 -1.73
N THR A 394 -5.42 -26.86 -1.00
CA THR A 394 -5.96 -27.61 0.13
C THR A 394 -7.18 -28.40 -0.28
N VAL A 395 -7.13 -29.75 -0.16
CA VAL A 395 -8.27 -30.63 -0.45
C VAL A 395 -9.22 -30.64 0.74
N LEU A 396 -10.31 -29.89 0.64
CA LEU A 396 -11.34 -29.85 1.69
C LEU A 396 -12.30 -31.06 1.63
N GLN A 397 -12.47 -31.65 0.46
CA GLN A 397 -13.36 -32.81 0.26
C GLN A 397 -12.91 -33.62 -0.96
N ASN A 398 -12.87 -34.94 -0.82
CA ASN A 398 -12.62 -35.91 -1.91
C ASN A 398 -13.66 -37.01 -1.85
N ARG A 399 -14.81 -36.81 -2.53
CA ARG A 399 -15.90 -37.81 -2.57
C ARG A 399 -15.58 -38.86 -3.60
N ASP A 400 -15.84 -40.11 -3.27
CA ASP A 400 -15.69 -41.27 -4.14
C ASP A 400 -14.27 -41.40 -4.73
N ASP A 401 -13.26 -40.98 -3.98
CA ASP A 401 -11.84 -40.97 -4.40
C ASP A 401 -11.62 -40.34 -5.79
N ALA A 402 -12.32 -39.22 -6.07
CA ALA A 402 -12.21 -38.52 -7.34
C ALA A 402 -10.79 -37.99 -7.61
N LEU A 403 -10.00 -37.79 -6.57
CA LEU A 403 -8.58 -37.39 -6.64
C LEU A 403 -7.69 -38.55 -6.16
N PRO A 404 -6.50 -38.78 -6.78
CA PRO A 404 -5.92 -38.00 -7.88
C PRO A 404 -6.57 -38.27 -9.23
N LEU A 405 -6.62 -37.25 -10.09
CA LEU A 405 -7.09 -37.43 -11.47
C LEU A 405 -6.02 -38.18 -12.25
N PHE A 406 -6.35 -39.37 -12.71
CA PHE A 406 -5.48 -40.15 -13.61
C PHE A 406 -5.54 -39.54 -15.02
N ARG A 407 -4.37 -39.32 -15.64
CA ARG A 407 -4.33 -39.03 -17.08
C ARG A 407 -4.87 -40.21 -17.85
N THR A 408 -6.18 -40.20 -18.16
CA THR A 408 -6.73 -41.09 -19.17
C THR A 408 -6.22 -40.56 -20.51
N GLY A 409 -5.34 -41.38 -21.16
CA GLY A 409 -4.80 -41.03 -22.48
C GLY A 409 -5.94 -41.00 -23.52
N ARG A 410 -6.59 -39.85 -23.62
CA ARG A 410 -7.30 -39.40 -24.82
C ARG A 410 -6.71 -38.03 -25.19
N GLN A 411 -6.02 -38.10 -26.32
CA GLN A 411 -5.61 -36.92 -27.08
C GLN A 411 -6.81 -36.04 -27.45
#